data_2c9dd4b9ba30a6628a01f2b2f671e4dc
#
_entry.id   2c9dd4b9ba30a6628a01f2b2f671e4dc
#
_cell.length_a   1.000
_cell.length_b   1.000
_cell.length_c   1.000
_cell.angle_alpha   90.00
_cell.angle_beta   90.00
_cell.angle_gamma   90.00
#
_symmetry.space_group_name_H-M   'P 1'
#
loop_
_entity.id
_entity.type
_entity.pdbx_description
1 polymer ?
#
loop_
_entity_poly.entity_id
_entity_poly.type
_entity_poly.pdbx_seq_one_letter_code
_entity_poly.pdbx_strand_id
1 'polypeptide(L)'
;TGRAWTGSLFAPAPQNVGLVAPIYRRMARYSAAFALISDFALLTLGGSLKRKEMLSARLGDVLSELYLLSAVLKRWHDEGNIAADFPLVEWTAEESFAKMASSLDEVLANLPNRPAAWLLRALTLPGGSNRGPSDELTRECAELLLTPSPTRSRISRGVEAVSGDGALKTL
;
A
#
# COMPACT_ATOMS: atom_id res chain seq x y z
N THR A 1 7.77 25.38 3.98
CA THR A 1 6.87 25.40 2.80
C THR A 1 7.44 24.70 1.57
N GLY A 2 8.79 24.62 1.40
CA GLY A 2 9.41 23.91 0.27
C GLY A 2 9.27 22.36 0.33
N ARG A 3 9.08 21.79 1.51
CA ARG A 3 8.89 20.34 1.69
C ARG A 3 7.57 19.80 1.14
N ALA A 4 6.54 20.62 1.00
CA ALA A 4 5.26 20.21 0.42
C ALA A 4 5.32 20.10 -1.12
N TRP A 5 6.22 20.80 -1.77
CA TRP A 5 6.35 20.83 -3.25
C TRP A 5 7.32 19.78 -3.81
N THR A 6 8.34 19.40 -3.05
CA THR A 6 9.28 18.32 -3.41
C THR A 6 9.13 17.12 -2.47
N GLY A 7 8.24 17.23 -1.57
CA GLY A 7 7.96 16.60 -0.29
C GLY A 7 8.33 15.20 -0.31
N SER A 8 8.18 14.22 -0.70
CA SER A 8 8.56 12.85 -0.39
C SER A 8 9.30 12.11 -1.51
N LEU A 9 9.47 12.72 -2.68
CA LEU A 9 10.24 12.09 -3.76
C LEU A 9 11.70 11.81 -3.33
N PHE A 10 12.18 12.60 -2.36
CA PHE A 10 13.52 12.49 -1.77
C PHE A 10 13.50 12.27 -0.25
N ALA A 11 12.36 11.86 0.32
CA ALA A 11 12.35 11.54 1.74
C ALA A 11 13.31 10.39 1.99
N PRO A 12 14.33 10.55 2.86
CA PRO A 12 15.21 9.45 3.20
C PRO A 12 14.39 8.35 3.89
N ALA A 13 14.62 7.10 3.51
CA ALA A 13 14.11 5.98 4.29
C ALA A 13 14.62 6.09 5.74
N PRO A 14 13.86 5.63 6.73
CA PRO A 14 14.35 5.56 8.10
C PRO A 14 15.74 4.89 8.13
N GLN A 15 16.61 5.35 9.04
CA GLN A 15 17.92 4.72 9.20
C GLN A 15 17.74 3.29 9.73
N ASN A 16 18.54 2.34 9.23
CA ASN A 16 18.53 0.92 9.63
C ASN A 16 17.32 0.07 9.18
N VAL A 17 16.67 0.41 8.07
CA VAL A 17 15.54 -0.38 7.55
C VAL A 17 15.94 -1.55 6.65
N GLY A 18 17.24 -1.75 6.36
CA GLY A 18 17.76 -2.92 5.65
C GLY A 18 16.97 -3.27 4.36
N LEU A 19 16.47 -4.50 4.30
CA LEU A 19 15.76 -5.06 3.14
C LEU A 19 14.51 -4.26 2.72
N VAL A 20 13.82 -3.60 3.65
CA VAL A 20 12.57 -2.86 3.36
C VAL A 20 12.79 -1.40 2.94
N ALA A 21 14.05 -0.94 2.84
CA ALA A 21 14.34 0.44 2.41
C ALA A 21 13.73 0.82 1.04
N PRO A 22 13.71 -0.05 0.01
CA PRO A 22 13.03 0.22 -1.24
C PRO A 22 11.51 0.39 -1.07
N ILE A 23 10.89 -0.40 -0.19
CA ILE A 23 9.45 -0.33 0.09
C ILE A 23 9.09 1.02 0.74
N TYR A 24 9.86 1.47 1.73
CA TYR A 24 9.67 2.79 2.34
C TYR A 24 9.78 3.94 1.33
N ARG A 25 10.74 3.88 0.43
CA ARG A 25 10.90 4.90 -0.62
C ARG A 25 9.71 4.93 -1.58
N ARG A 26 9.21 3.76 -1.99
CA ARG A 26 8.03 3.66 -2.85
C ARG A 26 6.78 4.14 -2.10
N MET A 27 6.59 3.76 -0.85
CA MET A 27 5.48 4.21 0.00
C MET A 27 5.47 5.74 0.16
N ALA A 28 6.64 6.35 0.41
CA ALA A 28 6.76 7.81 0.47
C ALA A 28 6.37 8.49 -0.84
N ARG A 29 6.73 7.89 -2.00
CA ARG A 29 6.33 8.39 -3.32
C ARG A 29 4.82 8.29 -3.53
N TYR A 30 4.17 7.17 -3.18
CA TYR A 30 2.72 7.04 -3.27
C TYR A 30 1.98 7.99 -2.32
N SER A 31 2.50 8.21 -1.12
CA SER A 31 1.97 9.20 -0.18
C SER A 31 2.02 10.62 -0.76
N ALA A 32 3.14 11.00 -1.41
CA ALA A 32 3.26 12.29 -2.08
C ALA A 32 2.32 12.42 -3.29
N ALA A 33 2.20 11.36 -4.08
CA ALA A 33 1.26 11.29 -5.21
C ALA A 33 -0.18 11.45 -4.74
N PHE A 34 -0.56 10.73 -3.68
CA PHE A 34 -1.87 10.84 -3.06
C PHE A 34 -2.16 12.28 -2.59
N ALA A 35 -1.24 12.91 -1.88
CA ALA A 35 -1.40 14.28 -1.40
C ALA A 35 -1.60 15.26 -2.57
N LEU A 36 -0.73 15.18 -3.59
CA LEU A 36 -0.81 16.06 -4.76
C LEU A 36 -2.12 15.90 -5.54
N ILE A 37 -2.55 14.66 -5.78
CA ILE A 37 -3.78 14.37 -6.52
C ILE A 37 -5.01 14.77 -5.70
N SER A 38 -5.00 14.54 -4.38
CA SER A 38 -6.08 14.95 -3.47
C SER A 38 -6.23 16.47 -3.42
N ASP A 39 -5.12 17.21 -3.29
CA ASP A 39 -5.13 18.69 -3.30
C ASP A 39 -5.67 19.20 -4.62
N PHE A 40 -5.24 18.63 -5.74
CA PHE A 40 -5.73 19.01 -7.06
C PHE A 40 -7.23 18.70 -7.23
N ALA A 41 -7.69 17.55 -6.75
CA ALA A 41 -9.12 17.19 -6.77
C ALA A 41 -9.94 18.17 -5.93
N LEU A 42 -9.47 18.56 -4.74
CA LEU A 42 -10.10 19.56 -3.88
C LEU A 42 -10.15 20.94 -4.55
N LEU A 43 -9.07 21.38 -5.17
CA LEU A 43 -9.00 22.67 -5.87
C LEU A 43 -9.95 22.73 -7.07
N THR A 44 -10.05 21.64 -7.83
CA THR A 44 -10.85 21.63 -9.09
C THR A 44 -12.33 21.31 -8.87
N LEU A 45 -12.66 20.48 -7.87
CA LEU A 45 -14.01 20.03 -7.60
C LEU A 45 -14.67 20.75 -6.42
N GLY A 46 -13.87 21.29 -5.50
CA GLY A 46 -14.35 21.98 -4.30
C GLY A 46 -15.43 21.16 -3.56
N GLY A 47 -16.53 21.80 -3.20
CA GLY A 47 -17.66 21.16 -2.51
C GLY A 47 -18.34 20.06 -3.33
N SER A 48 -18.14 20.00 -4.66
CA SER A 48 -18.72 18.92 -5.48
C SER A 48 -18.01 17.57 -5.29
N LEU A 49 -16.81 17.56 -4.72
CA LEU A 49 -16.09 16.33 -4.38
C LEU A 49 -16.91 15.44 -3.44
N LYS A 50 -17.65 16.04 -2.49
CA LYS A 50 -18.52 15.31 -1.56
C LYS A 50 -19.63 14.52 -2.28
N ARG A 51 -20.05 14.97 -3.45
CA ARG A 51 -21.09 14.29 -4.27
C ARG A 51 -20.49 13.27 -5.24
N LYS A 52 -19.16 13.26 -5.41
CA LYS A 52 -18.45 12.32 -6.26
C LYS A 52 -17.92 11.16 -5.40
N GLU A 53 -18.82 10.38 -4.85
CA GLU A 53 -18.53 9.31 -3.89
C GLU A 53 -17.51 8.31 -4.40
N MET A 54 -17.59 7.90 -5.66
CA MET A 54 -16.62 6.96 -6.27
C MET A 54 -15.20 7.54 -6.29
N LEU A 55 -15.05 8.84 -6.51
CA LEU A 55 -13.74 9.49 -6.54
C LEU A 55 -13.17 9.58 -5.12
N SER A 56 -14.02 9.94 -4.15
CA SER A 56 -13.66 9.96 -2.74
C SER A 56 -13.34 8.56 -2.20
N ALA A 57 -14.07 7.53 -2.62
CA ALA A 57 -13.82 6.14 -2.24
C ALA A 57 -12.42 5.69 -2.72
N ARG A 58 -12.08 5.94 -3.99
CA ARG A 58 -10.73 5.60 -4.53
C ARG A 58 -9.60 6.29 -3.79
N LEU A 59 -9.78 7.57 -3.41
CA LEU A 59 -8.80 8.24 -2.55
C LEU A 59 -8.72 7.61 -1.16
N GLY A 60 -9.87 7.18 -0.61
CA GLY A 60 -9.93 6.41 0.64
C GLY A 60 -9.20 5.08 0.55
N ASP A 61 -9.31 4.36 -0.57
CA ASP A 61 -8.61 3.10 -0.82
C ASP A 61 -7.09 3.28 -0.81
N VAL A 62 -6.58 4.35 -1.44
CA VAL A 62 -5.15 4.66 -1.41
C VAL A 62 -4.66 4.92 0.02
N LEU A 63 -5.43 5.68 0.80
CA LEU A 63 -5.09 5.95 2.20
C LEU A 63 -5.10 4.67 3.04
N SER A 64 -6.08 3.79 2.82
CA SER A 64 -6.20 2.51 3.49
C SER A 64 -5.02 1.60 3.18
N GLU A 65 -4.61 1.49 1.92
CA GLU A 65 -3.44 0.69 1.52
C GLU A 65 -2.13 1.24 2.11
N LEU A 66 -1.95 2.57 2.15
CA LEU A 66 -0.80 3.19 2.82
C LEU A 66 -0.77 2.85 4.31
N TYR A 67 -1.93 2.87 4.98
CA TYR A 67 -2.03 2.52 6.39
C TYR A 67 -1.74 1.03 6.63
N LEU A 68 -2.36 0.13 5.86
CA LEU A 68 -2.15 -1.31 5.97
C LEU A 68 -0.69 -1.69 5.73
N LEU A 69 -0.06 -1.15 4.69
CA LEU A 69 1.34 -1.41 4.42
C LEU A 69 2.25 -0.88 5.53
N SER A 70 1.95 0.28 6.10
CA SER A 70 2.70 0.80 7.26
C SER A 70 2.58 -0.10 8.48
N ALA A 71 1.41 -0.69 8.72
CA ALA A 71 1.18 -1.64 9.80
C ALA A 71 1.96 -2.95 9.60
N VAL A 72 2.02 -3.46 8.36
CA VAL A 72 2.83 -4.65 8.01
C VAL A 72 4.31 -4.39 8.25
N LEU A 73 4.83 -3.24 7.78
CA LEU A 73 6.24 -2.88 7.99
C LEU A 73 6.57 -2.70 9.47
N LYS A 74 5.65 -2.09 10.22
CA LYS A 74 5.82 -1.95 11.67
C LYS A 74 5.85 -3.30 12.35
N ARG A 75 4.92 -4.21 12.04
CA ARG A 75 4.88 -5.56 12.59
C ARG A 75 6.18 -6.32 12.30
N TRP A 76 6.64 -6.30 11.04
CA TRP A 76 7.89 -6.96 10.66
C TRP A 76 9.09 -6.43 11.46
N HIS A 77 9.13 -5.09 11.69
CA HIS A 77 10.16 -4.47 12.52
C HIS A 77 10.04 -4.89 14.00
N ASP A 78 8.84 -4.87 14.57
CA ASP A 78 8.58 -5.23 15.96
C ASP A 78 8.89 -6.73 16.24
N GLU A 79 8.74 -7.59 15.23
CA GLU A 79 9.10 -9.01 15.29
C GLU A 79 10.60 -9.29 15.05
N GLY A 80 11.43 -8.25 14.88
CA GLY A 80 12.89 -8.35 14.80
C GLY A 80 13.45 -8.47 13.39
N ASN A 81 12.74 -8.02 12.36
CA ASN A 81 13.19 -8.00 10.96
C ASN A 81 13.60 -9.39 10.43
N ILE A 82 12.75 -10.40 10.67
CA ILE A 82 13.03 -11.79 10.35
C ILE A 82 13.11 -11.98 8.83
N ALA A 83 14.30 -12.24 8.30
CA ALA A 83 14.54 -12.35 6.86
C ALA A 83 13.69 -13.45 6.18
N ALA A 84 13.38 -14.55 6.88
CA ALA A 84 12.54 -15.61 6.37
C ALA A 84 11.10 -15.18 6.08
N ASP A 85 10.61 -14.09 6.70
CA ASP A 85 9.27 -13.55 6.50
C ASP A 85 9.24 -12.47 5.41
N PHE A 86 10.42 -12.05 4.90
CA PHE A 86 10.52 -10.96 3.93
C PHE A 86 9.71 -11.19 2.64
N PRO A 87 9.65 -12.39 2.05
CA PRO A 87 8.79 -12.64 0.87
C PRO A 87 7.33 -12.25 1.09
N LEU A 88 6.77 -12.46 2.29
CA LEU A 88 5.39 -12.08 2.62
C LEU A 88 5.23 -10.57 2.72
N VAL A 89 6.24 -9.87 3.27
CA VAL A 89 6.27 -8.40 3.34
C VAL A 89 6.36 -7.81 1.93
N GLU A 90 7.24 -8.37 1.08
CA GLU A 90 7.42 -7.95 -0.30
C GLU A 90 6.15 -8.17 -1.13
N TRP A 91 5.54 -9.35 -1.02
CA TRP A 91 4.28 -9.67 -1.69
C TRP A 91 3.18 -8.67 -1.32
N THR A 92 3.02 -8.40 -0.02
CA THR A 92 2.03 -7.44 0.47
C THR A 92 2.30 -6.03 -0.05
N ALA A 93 3.58 -5.63 -0.09
CA ALA A 93 3.97 -4.33 -0.60
C ALA A 93 3.67 -4.18 -2.11
N GLU A 94 4.01 -5.19 -2.93
CA GLU A 94 3.74 -5.16 -4.37
C GLU A 94 2.23 -5.12 -4.66
N GLU A 95 1.43 -5.89 -3.94
CA GLU A 95 -0.03 -5.88 -4.05
C GLU A 95 -0.62 -4.52 -3.65
N SER A 96 -0.19 -3.94 -2.52
CA SER A 96 -0.63 -2.61 -2.07
C SER A 96 -0.25 -1.52 -3.07
N PHE A 97 0.96 -1.58 -3.64
CA PHE A 97 1.39 -0.61 -4.66
C PHE A 97 0.58 -0.74 -5.96
N ALA A 98 0.21 -1.95 -6.37
CA ALA A 98 -0.64 -2.16 -7.53
C ALA A 98 -2.03 -1.55 -7.32
N LYS A 99 -2.65 -1.80 -6.17
CA LYS A 99 -3.95 -1.23 -5.79
C LYS A 99 -3.92 0.29 -5.73
N MET A 100 -2.90 0.86 -5.06
CA MET A 100 -2.72 2.31 -5.00
C MET A 100 -2.55 2.93 -6.38
N ALA A 101 -1.74 2.32 -7.26
CA ALA A 101 -1.52 2.80 -8.61
C ALA A 101 -2.83 2.79 -9.42
N SER A 102 -3.60 1.71 -9.35
CA SER A 102 -4.89 1.58 -10.02
C SER A 102 -5.87 2.65 -9.54
N SER A 103 -6.04 2.79 -8.22
CA SER A 103 -6.95 3.77 -7.64
C SER A 103 -6.58 5.21 -8.01
N LEU A 104 -5.30 5.58 -7.95
CA LEU A 104 -4.83 6.91 -8.36
C LEU A 104 -5.04 7.15 -9.86
N ASP A 105 -4.79 6.15 -10.71
CA ASP A 105 -5.01 6.24 -12.14
C ASP A 105 -6.49 6.45 -12.48
N GLU A 106 -7.37 5.72 -11.82
CA GLU A 106 -8.81 5.89 -11.96
C GLU A 106 -9.30 7.26 -11.45
N VAL A 107 -8.72 7.81 -10.38
CA VAL A 107 -8.99 9.19 -9.94
C VAL A 107 -8.62 10.17 -11.05
N LEU A 108 -7.40 10.07 -11.60
CA LEU A 108 -6.91 10.94 -12.66
C LEU A 108 -7.75 10.82 -13.94
N ALA A 109 -8.19 9.60 -14.27
CA ALA A 109 -9.07 9.36 -15.43
C ALA A 109 -10.44 10.04 -15.30
N ASN A 110 -10.91 10.33 -14.08
CA ASN A 110 -12.21 10.91 -13.80
C ASN A 110 -12.17 12.39 -13.37
N LEU A 111 -10.99 13.03 -13.39
CA LEU A 111 -10.86 14.47 -13.17
C LEU A 111 -11.37 15.27 -14.37
N PRO A 112 -12.04 16.42 -14.16
CA PRO A 112 -12.61 17.21 -15.24
C PRO A 112 -11.56 17.88 -16.12
N ASN A 113 -10.41 18.26 -15.57
CA ASN A 113 -9.32 18.91 -16.30
C ASN A 113 -8.36 17.84 -16.88
N ARG A 114 -8.62 17.41 -18.12
CA ARG A 114 -7.85 16.35 -18.80
C ARG A 114 -6.37 16.66 -18.98
N PRO A 115 -5.96 17.88 -19.47
CA PRO A 115 -4.54 18.22 -19.60
C PRO A 115 -3.78 18.15 -18.26
N ALA A 116 -4.38 18.68 -17.19
CA ALA A 116 -3.78 18.64 -15.87
C ALA A 116 -3.71 17.18 -15.32
N ALA A 117 -4.74 16.36 -15.56
CA ALA A 117 -4.74 14.95 -15.20
C ALA A 117 -3.61 14.18 -15.90
N TRP A 118 -3.34 14.45 -17.18
CA TRP A 118 -2.22 13.84 -17.90
C TRP A 118 -0.86 14.25 -17.35
N LEU A 119 -0.70 15.55 -17.01
CA LEU A 119 0.53 16.03 -16.38
C LEU A 119 0.74 15.37 -15.02
N LEU A 120 -0.29 15.33 -14.19
CA LEU A 120 -0.24 14.67 -12.88
C LEU A 120 0.11 13.19 -13.03
N ARG A 121 -0.50 12.48 -13.98
CA ARG A 121 -0.19 11.07 -14.24
C ARG A 121 1.28 10.87 -14.59
N ALA A 122 1.83 11.69 -15.48
CA ALA A 122 3.24 11.61 -15.85
C ALA A 122 4.19 11.88 -14.67
N LEU A 123 3.80 12.75 -13.74
CA LEU A 123 4.59 13.10 -12.56
C LEU A 123 4.48 12.05 -11.44
N THR A 124 3.29 11.50 -11.22
CA THR A 124 3.01 10.66 -10.04
C THR A 124 3.13 9.16 -10.32
N LEU A 125 2.82 8.73 -11.54
CA LEU A 125 2.80 7.33 -12.00
C LEU A 125 3.74 7.11 -13.20
N PRO A 126 5.01 7.48 -13.14
CA PRO A 126 5.95 7.24 -14.23
C PRO A 126 6.16 5.72 -14.39
N GLY A 127 5.84 5.18 -15.57
CA GLY A 127 5.94 3.76 -15.87
C GLY A 127 4.62 2.99 -15.90
N GLY A 128 3.48 3.66 -15.70
CA GLY A 128 2.15 3.06 -15.81
C GLY A 128 1.68 2.34 -14.54
N SER A 129 0.70 1.46 -14.68
CA SER A 129 0.17 0.67 -13.57
C SER A 129 1.18 -0.37 -13.08
N ASN A 130 1.36 -0.47 -11.78
CA ASN A 130 2.13 -1.55 -11.16
C ASN A 130 1.37 -2.88 -11.38
N ARG A 131 2.08 -3.94 -11.75
CA ARG A 131 1.47 -5.25 -12.09
C ARG A 131 1.16 -6.11 -10.86
N GLY A 132 1.51 -5.65 -9.67
CA GLY A 132 1.41 -6.46 -8.45
C GLY A 132 2.55 -7.47 -8.31
N PRO A 133 2.43 -8.43 -7.36
CA PRO A 133 3.44 -9.43 -7.11
C PRO A 133 3.59 -10.39 -8.29
N SER A 134 4.81 -10.91 -8.49
CA SER A 134 5.07 -11.92 -9.52
C SER A 134 4.51 -13.29 -9.10
N ASP A 135 4.26 -14.15 -10.10
CA ASP A 135 3.83 -15.54 -9.86
C ASP A 135 4.87 -16.32 -9.03
N GLU A 136 6.15 -16.03 -9.23
CA GLU A 136 7.25 -16.64 -8.50
C GLU A 136 7.19 -16.26 -7.00
N LEU A 137 7.07 -14.97 -6.71
CA LEU A 137 6.92 -14.47 -5.33
C LEU A 137 5.64 -15.03 -4.68
N THR A 138 4.55 -15.12 -5.43
CA THR A 138 3.28 -15.68 -4.97
C THR A 138 3.43 -17.16 -4.61
N ARG A 139 4.16 -17.93 -5.42
CA ARG A 139 4.45 -19.34 -5.13
C ARG A 139 5.33 -19.50 -3.88
N GLU A 140 6.37 -18.69 -3.75
CA GLU A 140 7.24 -18.68 -2.56
C GLU A 140 6.44 -18.38 -1.29
N CYS A 141 5.57 -17.40 -1.31
CA CYS A 141 4.67 -17.09 -0.20
C CYS A 141 3.72 -18.25 0.13
N ALA A 142 3.17 -18.90 -0.90
CA ALA A 142 2.30 -20.07 -0.70
C ALA A 142 3.06 -21.24 -0.03
N GLU A 143 4.28 -21.50 -0.45
CA GLU A 143 5.13 -22.54 0.15
C GLU A 143 5.43 -22.24 1.62
N LEU A 144 5.75 -20.98 1.97
CA LEU A 144 5.98 -20.54 3.35
C LEU A 144 4.75 -20.73 4.26
N LEU A 145 3.55 -20.55 3.71
CA LEU A 145 2.29 -20.67 4.46
C LEU A 145 1.76 -22.10 4.53
N LEU A 146 2.01 -22.92 3.52
CA LEU A 146 1.54 -24.31 3.46
C LEU A 146 2.45 -25.26 4.24
N THR A 147 3.76 -25.00 4.25
CA THR A 147 4.73 -25.84 4.95
C THR A 147 4.76 -25.50 6.44
N PRO A 148 4.77 -26.48 7.35
CA PRO A 148 4.99 -26.22 8.76
C PRO A 148 6.33 -25.52 8.98
N SER A 149 6.28 -24.27 9.46
CA SER A 149 7.47 -23.41 9.61
C SER A 149 7.30 -22.48 10.81
N PRO A 150 8.40 -21.93 11.37
CA PRO A 150 8.33 -20.87 12.37
C PRO A 150 7.56 -19.63 11.90
N THR A 151 7.66 -19.30 10.62
CA THR A 151 6.90 -18.21 9.96
C THR A 151 5.41 -18.45 10.04
N ARG A 152 4.96 -19.64 9.60
CA ARG A 152 3.55 -20.03 9.69
C ARG A 152 3.04 -19.97 11.13
N SER A 153 3.78 -20.53 12.08
CA SER A 153 3.41 -20.53 13.50
C SER A 153 3.30 -19.12 14.11
N ARG A 154 4.13 -18.18 13.67
CA ARG A 154 4.02 -16.77 14.10
C ARG A 154 2.79 -16.08 13.53
N ILE A 155 2.52 -16.28 12.25
CA ILE A 155 1.40 -15.62 11.55
C ILE A 155 0.06 -16.18 12.02
N SER A 156 -0.02 -17.50 12.27
CA SER A 156 -1.23 -18.17 12.77
C SER A 156 -1.44 -18.05 14.29
N ARG A 157 -0.50 -17.40 14.99
CA ARG A 157 -0.63 -17.18 16.44
C ARG A 157 -1.91 -16.41 16.77
N GLY A 158 -2.81 -17.01 17.48
CA GLY A 158 -4.12 -16.47 17.82
C GLY A 158 -5.28 -17.08 17.03
N VAL A 159 -5.02 -17.70 15.87
CA VAL A 159 -6.06 -18.46 15.13
C VAL A 159 -6.26 -19.83 15.78
N GLU A 160 -5.20 -20.45 16.28
CA GLU A 160 -5.25 -21.76 16.98
C GLU A 160 -6.01 -21.70 18.31
N ALA A 161 -6.06 -20.53 18.95
CA ALA A 161 -6.81 -20.33 20.19
C ALA A 161 -8.34 -20.42 20.01
N VAL A 162 -8.84 -20.30 18.78
CA VAL A 162 -10.28 -20.39 18.46
C VAL A 162 -10.72 -21.85 18.19
N SER A 163 -9.80 -22.79 17.94
CA SER A 163 -10.10 -24.20 17.73
C SER A 163 -10.33 -24.99 19.02
N GLY A 164 -10.08 -24.39 20.19
CA GLY A 164 -10.39 -24.96 21.51
C GLY A 164 -11.73 -24.43 22.03
N ASP A 165 -12.75 -25.28 22.05
CA ASP A 165 -14.02 -25.16 22.81
C ASP A 165 -14.76 -23.79 22.79
N GLY A 166 -14.60 -23.01 21.77
CA GLY A 166 -15.31 -21.72 21.61
C GLY A 166 -16.72 -21.90 21.05
N ALA A 167 -17.61 -20.96 21.38
CA ALA A 167 -19.04 -20.88 21.11
C ALA A 167 -19.54 -21.15 19.67
N LEU A 168 -18.64 -21.45 18.72
CA LEU A 168 -18.96 -21.84 17.34
C LEU A 168 -19.30 -23.33 17.18
N LYS A 169 -19.19 -24.16 18.25
CA LYS A 169 -19.64 -25.57 18.24
C LYS A 169 -21.12 -25.71 18.59
N THR A 170 -21.81 -24.65 18.89
CA THR A 170 -23.23 -24.62 19.29
C THR A 170 -24.15 -23.98 18.26
N LEU A 171 -23.71 -23.79 17.04
CA LEU A 171 -24.53 -23.44 15.86
C LEU A 171 -24.47 -24.61 14.87
#